data_60f43628e7f66e82148f8e2853d6cd43
#
_entry.id   60f43628e7f66e82148f8e2853d6cd43
#
_cell.length_a   1.000
_cell.length_b   1.000
_cell.length_c   1.000
_cell.angle_alpha   90.00
_cell.angle_beta   90.00
_cell.angle_gamma   90.00
#
_symmetry.space_group_name_H-M   'P 1'
#
loop_
_entity.id
_entity.type
_entity.pdbx_description
1 polymer ?
#
loop_
_entity_poly.entity_id
_entity_poly.type
_entity_poly.pdbx_seq_one_letter_code
_entity_poly.pdbx_strand_id
1 'polypeptide(L)'
;ANAPVLQAVTEARRRFGFDRPIELVSVGPGGKPPHITVEQAQQWGGISWLKPVFDIQVQALNEQTHAFIDSQMPGIRLHRLAVDWDSLPEDERPTDELDDDRPENLDQLRAGSVAWLNNNDAQIKAVVAVLRQAAPVNLA
;
A
#
# COMPACT_ATOMS: atom_id res chain seq x y z
N ALA A 1 12.32 -6.47 -2.47
CA ALA A 1 11.53 -5.66 -3.40
C ALA A 1 10.30 -5.16 -2.64
N ASN A 2 10.15 -3.85 -2.50
CA ASN A 2 9.06 -3.26 -1.73
C ASN A 2 7.75 -3.07 -2.54
N ALA A 3 7.76 -3.42 -3.82
CA ALA A 3 6.58 -3.40 -4.69
C ALA A 3 6.36 -4.78 -5.34
N PRO A 4 5.81 -5.76 -4.62
CA PRO A 4 5.58 -7.11 -5.15
C PRO A 4 4.50 -7.14 -6.25
N VAL A 5 3.75 -6.06 -6.40
CA VAL A 5 2.63 -5.94 -7.32
C VAL A 5 3.04 -6.17 -8.79
N LEU A 6 4.16 -5.61 -9.23
CA LEU A 6 4.68 -5.83 -10.58
C LEU A 6 5.15 -7.27 -10.79
N GLN A 7 5.76 -7.87 -9.78
CA GLN A 7 6.14 -9.28 -9.81
C GLN A 7 4.92 -10.19 -9.91
N ALA A 8 3.85 -9.88 -9.16
CA ALA A 8 2.59 -10.62 -9.23
C ALA A 8 1.98 -10.56 -10.64
N VAL A 9 1.95 -9.38 -11.26
CA VAL A 9 1.48 -9.21 -12.64
C VAL A 9 2.35 -10.01 -13.62
N THR A 10 3.67 -9.90 -13.51
CA THR A 10 4.61 -10.62 -14.37
C THR A 10 4.41 -12.12 -14.27
N GLU A 11 4.29 -12.65 -13.06
CA GLU A 11 4.07 -14.07 -12.84
C GLU A 11 2.70 -14.53 -13.33
N ALA A 12 1.65 -13.73 -13.14
CA ALA A 12 0.33 -14.03 -13.67
C ALA A 12 0.33 -14.08 -15.20
N ARG A 13 0.98 -13.12 -15.87
CA ARG A 13 1.13 -13.11 -17.32
C ARG A 13 1.94 -14.31 -17.83
N ARG A 14 3.00 -14.66 -17.14
CA ARG A 14 3.83 -15.82 -17.48
C ARG A 14 3.03 -17.14 -17.40
N ARG A 15 2.16 -17.30 -16.39
CA ARG A 15 1.40 -18.55 -16.18
C ARG A 15 0.15 -18.65 -17.02
N PHE A 16 -0.56 -17.54 -17.21
CA PHE A 16 -1.92 -17.54 -17.77
C PHE A 16 -2.03 -16.85 -19.11
N GLY A 17 -0.93 -16.29 -19.64
CA GLY A 17 -0.91 -15.58 -20.92
C GLY A 17 -1.27 -14.10 -20.79
N PHE A 18 -1.11 -13.37 -21.90
CA PHE A 18 -1.29 -11.91 -21.93
C PHE A 18 -2.74 -11.50 -22.21
N ASP A 19 -3.53 -12.37 -22.79
CA ASP A 19 -4.90 -12.06 -23.26
C ASP A 19 -5.96 -12.14 -22.16
N ARG A 20 -5.61 -12.68 -21.00
CA ARG A 20 -6.56 -12.80 -19.88
C ARG A 20 -6.62 -11.53 -19.06
N PRO A 21 -7.82 -11.05 -18.70
CA PRO A 21 -7.95 -9.97 -17.74
C PRO A 21 -7.43 -10.41 -16.37
N ILE A 22 -6.81 -9.48 -15.65
CA ILE A 22 -6.27 -9.71 -14.31
C ILE A 22 -6.95 -8.73 -13.35
N GLU A 23 -7.53 -9.28 -12.29
CA GLU A 23 -7.96 -8.51 -11.13
C GLU A 23 -6.84 -8.60 -10.08
N LEU A 24 -6.24 -7.49 -9.76
CA LEU A 24 -5.08 -7.40 -8.88
C LEU A 24 -5.48 -6.71 -7.58
N VAL A 25 -5.35 -7.40 -6.46
CA VAL A 25 -5.59 -6.83 -5.14
C VAL A 25 -4.26 -6.55 -4.46
N SER A 26 -4.00 -5.28 -4.17
CA SER A 26 -2.80 -4.83 -3.47
C SER A 26 -3.20 -4.33 -2.07
N VAL A 27 -2.67 -4.99 -1.05
CA VAL A 27 -2.90 -4.60 0.35
C VAL A 27 -1.62 -3.93 0.85
N GLY A 28 -1.74 -2.69 1.30
CA GLY A 28 -0.63 -1.93 1.84
C GLY A 28 -0.84 -1.58 3.32
N PRO A 29 0.24 -1.29 4.06
CA PRO A 29 0.16 -0.91 5.47
C PRO A 29 -0.52 0.46 5.70
N GLY A 30 -0.86 1.15 4.62
CA GLY A 30 -1.08 2.57 4.69
C GLY A 30 0.27 3.31 4.70
N GLY A 31 0.27 4.54 4.40
CA GLY A 31 1.52 5.30 4.43
C GLY A 31 1.26 6.76 4.24
N LYS A 32 2.05 7.52 4.95
CA LYS A 32 2.17 8.96 4.82
C LYS A 32 3.49 9.26 4.14
N PRO A 33 3.52 10.14 3.12
CA PRO A 33 4.80 10.69 2.69
C PRO A 33 5.48 11.32 3.90
N PRO A 34 6.78 11.09 4.12
CA PRO A 34 7.47 11.73 5.21
C PRO A 34 7.33 13.26 5.08
N HIS A 35 6.67 13.86 6.06
CA HIS A 35 6.51 15.31 6.09
C HIS A 35 7.76 15.93 6.68
N ILE A 36 8.64 16.42 5.82
CA ILE A 36 9.89 17.06 6.22
C ILE A 36 9.67 18.57 6.21
N THR A 37 9.78 19.21 7.37
CA THR A 37 9.72 20.67 7.43
C THR A 37 11.06 21.28 7.02
N VAL A 38 11.02 22.54 6.59
CA VAL A 38 12.24 23.28 6.21
C VAL A 38 13.19 23.40 7.39
N GLU A 39 12.66 23.60 8.59
CA GLU A 39 13.43 23.72 9.84
C GLU A 39 14.14 22.40 10.15
N GLN A 40 13.47 21.27 10.02
CA GLN A 40 14.08 19.95 10.18
C GLN A 40 15.19 19.73 9.15
N ALA A 41 14.91 20.02 7.89
CA ALA A 41 15.86 19.84 6.79
C ALA A 41 17.13 20.67 6.98
N GLN A 42 17.02 21.88 7.50
CA GLN A 42 18.16 22.78 7.77
C GLN A 42 19.05 22.31 8.93
N GLN A 43 18.48 21.58 9.89
CA GLN A 43 19.21 21.06 11.05
C GLN A 43 19.90 19.73 10.80
N TRP A 44 19.56 19.06 9.72
CA TRP A 44 20.08 17.73 9.41
C TRP A 44 21.47 17.78 8.78
N GLY A 45 22.39 17.05 9.37
CA GLY A 45 23.67 16.70 8.73
C GLY A 45 23.49 15.60 7.68
N GLY A 46 24.51 15.34 6.89
CA GLY A 46 24.44 14.37 5.76
C GLY A 46 23.92 12.98 6.14
N ILE A 47 24.23 12.48 7.35
CA ILE A 47 23.79 11.17 7.82
C ILE A 47 22.28 11.18 8.14
N SER A 48 21.76 12.27 8.68
CA SER A 48 20.35 12.40 9.03
C SER A 48 19.41 12.42 7.82
N TRP A 49 19.94 12.71 6.64
CA TRP A 49 19.20 12.66 5.38
C TRP A 49 19.00 11.24 4.82
N LEU A 50 19.80 10.27 5.26
CA LEU A 50 19.77 8.91 4.67
C LEU A 50 18.41 8.23 4.83
N LYS A 51 17.83 8.23 6.03
CA LYS A 51 16.53 7.60 6.29
C LYS A 51 15.40 8.28 5.50
N PRO A 52 15.19 9.61 5.62
CA PRO A 52 14.12 10.28 4.89
C PRO A 52 14.22 10.14 3.37
N VAL A 53 15.43 10.22 2.79
CA VAL A 53 15.62 10.03 1.35
C VAL A 53 15.25 8.62 0.93
N PHE A 54 15.64 7.62 1.72
CA PHE A 54 15.29 6.23 1.47
C PHE A 54 13.78 6.01 1.52
N ASP A 55 13.11 6.54 2.55
CA ASP A 55 11.66 6.42 2.73
C ASP A 55 10.89 7.08 1.57
N ILE A 56 11.32 8.29 1.15
CA ILE A 56 10.75 8.97 -0.02
C ILE A 56 10.93 8.14 -1.29
N GLN A 57 12.12 7.57 -1.52
CA GLN A 57 12.37 6.75 -2.71
C GLN A 57 11.52 5.48 -2.74
N VAL A 58 11.42 4.78 -1.61
CA VAL A 58 10.61 3.57 -1.51
C VAL A 58 9.14 3.87 -1.79
N GLN A 59 8.63 4.96 -1.22
CA GLN A 59 7.25 5.37 -1.43
C GLN A 59 7.01 5.81 -2.88
N ALA A 60 7.87 6.64 -3.45
CA ALA A 60 7.76 7.08 -4.83
C ALA A 60 7.76 5.90 -5.81
N LEU A 61 8.62 4.90 -5.59
CA LEU A 61 8.63 3.68 -6.41
C LEU A 61 7.33 2.90 -6.31
N ASN A 62 6.75 2.79 -5.12
CA ASN A 62 5.47 2.13 -4.92
C ASN A 62 4.33 2.86 -5.64
N GLU A 63 4.24 4.18 -5.48
CA GLU A 63 3.21 5.00 -6.14
C GLU A 63 3.36 4.96 -7.66
N GLN A 64 4.57 5.12 -8.19
CA GLN A 64 4.85 5.02 -9.62
C GLN A 64 4.48 3.65 -10.18
N THR A 65 4.76 2.57 -9.44
CA THR A 65 4.43 1.22 -9.88
C THR A 65 2.92 1.02 -9.96
N HIS A 66 2.16 1.49 -8.97
CA HIS A 66 0.70 1.42 -9.00
C HIS A 66 0.11 2.25 -10.15
N ALA A 67 0.58 3.49 -10.31
CA ALA A 67 0.14 4.38 -11.38
C ALA A 67 0.47 3.82 -12.76
N PHE A 68 1.63 3.18 -12.92
CA PHE A 68 2.03 2.54 -14.16
C PHE A 68 1.11 1.36 -14.51
N ILE A 69 0.80 0.49 -13.54
CA ILE A 69 -0.09 -0.65 -13.75
C ILE A 69 -1.48 -0.15 -14.15
N ASP A 70 -2.03 0.82 -13.42
CA ASP A 70 -3.37 1.34 -13.65
C ASP A 70 -3.51 2.04 -15.00
N SER A 71 -2.50 2.82 -15.41
CA SER A 71 -2.57 3.66 -16.61
C SER A 71 -2.01 3.01 -17.88
N GLN A 72 -1.02 2.12 -17.75
CA GLN A 72 -0.24 1.63 -18.89
C GLN A 72 -0.39 0.13 -19.15
N MET A 73 -1.06 -0.62 -18.24
CA MET A 73 -1.22 -2.06 -18.43
C MET A 73 -2.66 -2.44 -18.74
N PRO A 74 -3.07 -2.48 -20.01
CA PRO A 74 -4.44 -2.83 -20.39
C PRO A 74 -4.80 -4.24 -19.93
N GLY A 75 -6.06 -4.41 -19.55
CA GLY A 75 -6.58 -5.70 -19.09
C GLY A 75 -6.19 -6.06 -17.65
N ILE A 76 -5.60 -5.12 -16.91
CA ILE A 76 -5.37 -5.24 -15.46
C ILE A 76 -6.25 -4.22 -14.75
N ARG A 77 -7.01 -4.68 -13.75
CA ARG A 77 -7.74 -3.82 -12.83
C ARG A 77 -7.10 -3.91 -11.46
N LEU A 78 -6.60 -2.79 -10.96
CA LEU A 78 -5.95 -2.70 -9.67
C LEU A 78 -6.93 -2.28 -8.58
N HIS A 79 -7.04 -3.07 -7.52
CA HIS A 79 -7.75 -2.76 -6.29
C HIS A 79 -6.74 -2.52 -5.18
N ARG A 80 -6.54 -1.26 -4.81
CA ARG A 80 -5.62 -0.92 -3.72
C ARG A 80 -6.39 -0.76 -2.42
N LEU A 81 -5.99 -1.52 -1.41
CA LEU A 81 -6.48 -1.45 -0.05
C LEU A 81 -5.34 -0.95 0.84
N ALA A 82 -5.45 0.28 1.31
CA ALA A 82 -4.46 0.90 2.20
C ALA A 82 -5.17 1.89 3.11
N VAL A 83 -4.81 1.88 4.39
CA VAL A 83 -5.39 2.83 5.36
C VAL A 83 -4.83 4.23 5.08
N ASP A 84 -5.72 5.21 5.04
CA ASP A 84 -5.33 6.62 5.04
C ASP A 84 -5.22 7.11 6.47
N TRP A 85 -4.00 7.07 7.02
CA TRP A 85 -3.73 7.50 8.39
C TRP A 85 -3.94 9.00 8.59
N ASP A 86 -3.85 9.81 7.53
CA ASP A 86 -4.09 11.25 7.60
C ASP A 86 -5.56 11.61 7.79
N SER A 87 -6.46 10.69 7.49
CA SER A 87 -7.89 10.86 7.75
C SER A 87 -8.26 10.75 9.23
N LEU A 88 -7.35 10.25 10.08
CA LEU A 88 -7.56 10.13 11.52
C LEU A 88 -7.12 11.39 12.27
N PRO A 89 -7.70 11.69 13.45
CA PRO A 89 -7.18 12.68 14.39
C PRO A 89 -5.71 12.39 14.73
N GLU A 90 -4.93 13.44 14.99
CA GLU A 90 -3.47 13.31 15.20
C GLU A 90 -3.13 12.41 16.40
N ASP A 91 -3.90 12.47 17.46
CA ASP A 91 -3.76 11.66 18.67
C ASP A 91 -4.17 10.19 18.50
N GLU A 92 -4.89 9.87 17.43
CA GLU A 92 -5.29 8.50 17.09
C GLU A 92 -4.39 7.85 16.02
N ARG A 93 -3.43 8.59 15.47
CA ARG A 93 -2.53 8.08 14.44
C ARG A 93 -1.44 7.23 15.03
N PRO A 94 -1.14 6.07 14.43
CA PRO A 94 0.04 5.31 14.79
C PRO A 94 1.32 6.06 14.43
N THR A 95 2.43 5.66 15.03
CA THR A 95 3.73 6.23 14.70
C THR A 95 4.20 5.78 13.30
N ASP A 96 5.09 6.56 12.70
CA ASP A 96 5.71 6.24 11.40
C ASP A 96 6.89 5.26 11.53
N GLU A 97 7.21 4.82 12.75
CA GLU A 97 8.34 3.93 13.01
C GLU A 97 7.93 2.48 12.74
N LEU A 98 8.68 1.80 11.85
CA LEU A 98 8.39 0.42 11.41
C LEU A 98 8.57 -0.61 12.53
N ASP A 99 9.36 -0.30 13.54
CA ASP A 99 9.73 -1.17 14.65
C ASP A 99 9.13 -0.74 15.99
N ASP A 100 8.15 0.17 15.97
CA ASP A 100 7.45 0.58 17.19
C ASP A 100 6.41 -0.47 17.60
N ASP A 101 6.81 -1.38 18.46
CA ASP A 101 6.00 -2.46 19.02
C ASP A 101 5.31 -2.11 20.35
N ARG A 102 5.32 -0.84 20.74
CA ARG A 102 4.63 -0.39 21.96
C ARG A 102 3.13 -0.70 21.89
N PRO A 103 2.53 -1.17 22.99
CA PRO A 103 1.11 -1.54 23.02
C PRO A 103 0.18 -0.43 22.51
N GLU A 104 0.47 0.82 22.86
CA GLU A 104 -0.33 1.98 22.48
C GLU A 104 -0.34 2.15 20.94
N ASN A 105 0.82 1.99 20.29
CA ASN A 105 0.94 2.07 18.84
C ASN A 105 0.21 0.91 18.14
N LEU A 106 0.31 -0.30 18.68
CA LEU A 106 -0.41 -1.46 18.15
C LEU A 106 -1.92 -1.31 18.29
N ASP A 107 -2.40 -0.74 19.39
CA ASP A 107 -3.82 -0.46 19.59
C ASP A 107 -4.32 0.63 18.62
N GLN A 108 -3.54 1.69 18.35
CA GLN A 108 -3.86 2.71 17.35
C GLN A 108 -3.90 2.11 15.94
N LEU A 109 -2.92 1.28 15.57
CA LEU A 109 -2.91 0.57 14.28
C LEU A 109 -4.16 -0.28 14.10
N ARG A 110 -4.55 -1.02 15.13
CA ARG A 110 -5.73 -1.88 15.12
C ARG A 110 -7.02 -1.06 15.02
N ALA A 111 -7.17 -0.05 15.87
CA ALA A 111 -8.37 0.79 15.90
C ALA A 111 -8.57 1.54 14.58
N GLY A 112 -7.52 2.17 14.05
CA GLY A 112 -7.57 2.87 12.77
C GLY A 112 -7.85 1.93 11.60
N SER A 113 -7.28 0.73 11.60
CA SER A 113 -7.57 -0.27 10.56
C SER A 113 -9.03 -0.72 10.59
N VAL A 114 -9.61 -0.94 11.78
CA VAL A 114 -11.02 -1.29 11.92
C VAL A 114 -11.93 -0.14 11.49
N ALA A 115 -11.62 1.08 11.88
CA ALA A 115 -12.37 2.27 11.45
C ALA A 115 -12.33 2.42 9.92
N TRP A 116 -11.16 2.25 9.31
CA TRP A 116 -11.02 2.29 7.86
C TRP A 116 -11.84 1.21 7.16
N LEU A 117 -11.82 -0.04 7.65
CA LEU A 117 -12.62 -1.14 7.10
C LEU A 117 -14.11 -0.81 7.13
N ASN A 118 -14.61 -0.27 8.24
CA ASN A 118 -16.02 0.10 8.40
C ASN A 118 -16.43 1.24 7.44
N ASN A 119 -15.54 2.22 7.26
CA ASN A 119 -15.80 3.36 6.38
C ASN A 119 -15.67 3.00 4.89
N ASN A 120 -14.97 1.93 4.56
CA ASN A 120 -14.73 1.47 3.17
C ASN A 120 -15.43 0.14 2.85
N ASP A 121 -16.49 -0.21 3.57
CA ASP A 121 -17.23 -1.47 3.42
C ASP A 121 -17.64 -1.76 1.97
N ALA A 122 -18.06 -0.75 1.21
CA ALA A 122 -18.44 -0.91 -0.19
C ALA A 122 -17.25 -1.36 -1.06
N GLN A 123 -16.06 -0.77 -0.85
CA GLN A 123 -14.84 -1.15 -1.55
C GLN A 123 -14.42 -2.58 -1.18
N ILE A 124 -14.49 -2.93 0.10
CA ILE A 124 -14.17 -4.28 0.58
C ILE A 124 -15.12 -5.31 -0.04
N LYS A 125 -16.42 -5.04 -0.05
CA LYS A 125 -17.43 -5.91 -0.68
C LYS A 125 -17.18 -6.10 -2.17
N ALA A 126 -16.79 -5.04 -2.88
CA ALA A 126 -16.44 -5.13 -4.29
C ALA A 126 -15.23 -6.04 -4.53
N VAL A 127 -14.16 -5.90 -3.73
CA VAL A 127 -12.98 -6.77 -3.81
C VAL A 127 -13.34 -8.22 -3.46
N VAL A 128 -14.13 -8.45 -2.42
CA VAL A 128 -14.59 -9.81 -2.05
C VAL A 128 -15.41 -10.43 -3.17
N ALA A 129 -16.28 -9.66 -3.84
CA ALA A 129 -17.06 -10.16 -4.97
C ALA A 129 -16.15 -10.60 -6.12
N VAL A 130 -15.14 -9.81 -6.45
CA VAL A 130 -14.14 -10.14 -7.48
C VAL A 130 -13.40 -11.43 -7.12
N LEU A 131 -12.91 -11.56 -5.89
CA LEU A 131 -12.19 -12.75 -5.43
C LEU A 131 -13.07 -14.01 -5.45
N ARG A 132 -14.36 -13.89 -5.15
CA ARG A 132 -15.31 -15.02 -5.22
C ARG A 132 -15.62 -15.45 -6.66
N GLN A 133 -15.54 -14.53 -7.62
CA GLN A 133 -15.73 -14.83 -9.03
C GLN A 133 -14.48 -15.43 -9.68
N ALA A 134 -13.30 -15.22 -9.08
CA ALA A 134 -12.08 -15.84 -9.55
C ALA A 134 -12.24 -17.37 -9.46
N ALA A 135 -12.16 -18.05 -10.59
CA ALA A 135 -12.20 -19.50 -10.62
C ALA A 135 -11.09 -20.08 -9.73
N PRO A 136 -11.34 -21.13 -8.95
CA PRO A 136 -10.29 -21.78 -8.17
C PRO A 136 -9.18 -22.19 -9.12
N VAL A 137 -7.98 -21.66 -8.89
CA VAL A 137 -6.79 -22.05 -9.63
C VAL A 137 -6.41 -23.44 -9.09
N ASN A 138 -6.64 -24.47 -9.89
CA ASN A 138 -6.05 -25.77 -9.62
C ASN A 138 -4.53 -25.61 -9.75
N LEU A 139 -3.86 -25.41 -8.62
CA LEU A 139 -2.41 -25.47 -8.53
C LEU A 139 -2.03 -26.96 -8.66
N ALA A 140 -1.78 -27.37 -9.91
CA ALA A 140 -1.16 -28.66 -10.22
C ALA A 140 0.35 -28.57 -10.04
#